data_e57c8b927543d0dbcdc9ebeb6d0fbf03
#
_entry.id   e57c8b927543d0dbcdc9ebeb6d0fbf03
#
_cell.length_a   1.000
_cell.length_b   1.000
_cell.length_c   1.000
_cell.angle_alpha   90.00
_cell.angle_beta   90.00
_cell.angle_gamma   90.00
#
_symmetry.space_group_name_H-M   'P 1'
#
loop_
_entity.id
_entity.type
_entity.pdbx_description
1 polymer ?
#
loop_
_entity_poly.entity_id
_entity_poly.type
_entity_poly.pdbx_seq_one_letter_code
_entity_poly.pdbx_strand_id
1 'polypeptide(L)'
;MGKGIAWDEHFDAVFVLSLADYIERRNLMREELHRIGIEASGILHWKITVRNAFYPYIWRNPSFPSPRWWLNREANLNCTMGHYEIMKESLARGFRRILIIEDDVRFLRDTAAIAEILADLPDGWDIAMLDYNIPVAKTSYNEALRSSRVNVHYFRFDTVRLWSTGCYALSAKAMRHITQEQERNYRPADEIYNRMSEDDGLLRVAAIRNIAVQDIRLKGDKMNDIDRHLYDGIAELKDYNLRK
;
A
#
# COMPACT_ATOMS: atom_id res chain seq x y z
N MET A 1 3.47 25.31 17.50
CA MET A 1 3.01 23.91 17.33
C MET A 1 2.29 23.85 15.98
N GLY A 2 2.84 23.11 15.00
CA GLY A 2 2.17 22.91 13.70
C GLY A 2 0.85 22.19 13.92
N LYS A 3 -0.18 22.53 13.13
CA LYS A 3 -1.43 21.76 13.12
C LYS A 3 -1.08 20.33 12.71
N GLY A 4 -1.53 19.35 13.50
CA GLY A 4 -1.44 17.93 13.12
C GLY A 4 -2.21 17.68 11.84
N ILE A 5 -1.98 16.52 11.20
CA ILE A 5 -2.74 16.10 10.01
C ILE A 5 -4.18 15.81 10.45
N ALA A 6 -5.15 16.38 9.78
CA ALA A 6 -6.57 16.01 9.93
C ALA A 6 -6.85 14.79 9.03
N TRP A 7 -6.44 13.60 9.47
CA TRP A 7 -6.56 12.36 8.71
C TRP A 7 -8.00 12.03 8.32
N ASP A 8 -8.95 12.38 9.16
CA ASP A 8 -10.40 12.21 8.98
C ASP A 8 -11.01 13.12 7.90
N GLU A 9 -10.32 14.20 7.52
CA GLU A 9 -10.71 15.00 6.35
C GLU A 9 -10.35 14.30 5.03
N HIS A 10 -9.36 13.41 5.02
CA HIS A 10 -8.90 12.71 3.83
C HIS A 10 -9.50 11.31 3.70
N PHE A 11 -9.68 10.59 4.83
CA PHE A 11 -10.07 9.18 4.85
C PHE A 11 -11.19 8.91 5.86
N ASP A 12 -12.13 8.04 5.49
CA ASP A 12 -13.16 7.54 6.42
C ASP A 12 -12.58 6.52 7.40
N ALA A 13 -11.51 5.82 7.00
CA ALA A 13 -10.80 4.86 7.84
C ALA A 13 -9.33 4.68 7.41
N VAL A 14 -8.48 4.37 8.37
CA VAL A 14 -7.10 3.93 8.17
C VAL A 14 -6.97 2.51 8.71
N PHE A 15 -6.56 1.58 7.86
CA PHE A 15 -6.32 0.19 8.26
C PHE A 15 -4.84 -0.11 8.33
N VAL A 16 -4.42 -0.76 9.42
CA VAL A 16 -3.09 -1.36 9.51
C VAL A 16 -3.22 -2.88 9.41
N LEU A 17 -2.65 -3.45 8.36
CA LEU A 17 -2.60 -4.89 8.13
C LEU A 17 -1.39 -5.49 8.83
N SER A 18 -1.61 -6.52 9.63
CA SER A 18 -0.56 -7.24 10.36
C SER A 18 -0.88 -8.71 10.53
N LEU A 19 0.16 -9.55 10.65
CA LEU A 19 0.01 -10.92 11.11
C LEU A 19 -0.01 -10.99 12.65
N ALA A 20 -0.79 -11.94 13.21
CA ALA A 20 -0.91 -12.12 14.65
C ALA A 20 0.45 -12.35 15.34
N ASP A 21 1.38 -13.05 14.67
CA ASP A 21 2.70 -13.38 15.19
C ASP A 21 3.67 -12.18 15.22
N TYR A 22 3.35 -11.08 14.51
CA TYR A 22 4.24 -9.92 14.36
C TYR A 22 4.03 -8.86 15.43
N ILE A 23 4.16 -9.26 16.71
CA ILE A 23 3.92 -8.38 17.87
C ILE A 23 4.90 -7.20 17.86
N GLU A 24 6.18 -7.45 17.62
CA GLU A 24 7.22 -6.41 17.59
C GLU A 24 6.96 -5.39 16.48
N ARG A 25 6.63 -5.83 15.27
CA ARG A 25 6.26 -4.94 14.15
C ARG A 25 5.07 -4.05 14.52
N ARG A 26 4.03 -4.62 15.15
CA ARG A 26 2.88 -3.83 15.60
C ARG A 26 3.23 -2.79 16.65
N ASN A 27 4.16 -3.08 17.55
CA ASN A 27 4.62 -2.10 18.54
C ASN A 27 5.37 -0.96 17.86
N LEU A 28 6.30 -1.26 16.97
CA LEU A 28 7.00 -0.25 16.18
C LEU A 28 6.04 0.57 15.31
N MET A 29 5.04 -0.07 14.71
CA MET A 29 4.03 0.63 13.91
C MET A 29 3.18 1.56 14.79
N ARG A 30 2.82 1.20 16.03
CA ARG A 30 2.12 2.12 16.94
C ARG A 30 2.93 3.38 17.21
N GLU A 31 4.24 3.26 17.42
CA GLU A 31 5.12 4.42 17.59
C GLU A 31 5.10 5.33 16.37
N GLU A 32 5.14 4.75 15.16
CA GLU A 32 5.04 5.51 13.90
C GLU A 32 3.68 6.20 13.77
N LEU A 33 2.58 5.50 14.02
CA LEU A 33 1.22 6.05 13.93
C LEU A 33 0.98 7.17 14.95
N HIS A 34 1.56 7.03 16.15
CA HIS A 34 1.57 8.08 17.16
C HIS A 34 2.35 9.30 16.67
N ARG A 35 3.55 9.09 16.13
CA ARG A 35 4.42 10.15 15.62
C ARG A 35 3.77 11.01 14.54
N ILE A 36 3.00 10.38 13.63
CA ILE A 36 2.28 11.07 12.54
C ILE A 36 0.84 11.45 12.89
N GLY A 37 0.39 11.17 14.12
CA GLY A 37 -0.90 11.62 14.64
C GLY A 37 -2.12 10.82 14.18
N ILE A 38 -1.98 9.70 13.49
CA ILE A 38 -3.12 8.85 13.07
C ILE A 38 -3.83 8.25 14.28
N GLU A 39 -3.10 7.84 15.31
CA GLU A 39 -3.68 7.18 16.49
C GLU A 39 -4.74 8.05 17.17
N ALA A 40 -4.56 9.35 17.18
CA ALA A 40 -5.47 10.31 17.79
C ALA A 40 -6.70 10.64 16.93
N SER A 41 -6.74 10.21 15.66
CA SER A 41 -7.80 10.60 14.71
C SER A 41 -9.13 9.87 14.92
N GLY A 42 -9.14 8.76 15.65
CA GLY A 42 -10.34 7.94 15.86
C GLY A 42 -10.76 7.06 14.67
N ILE A 43 -10.06 7.13 13.53
CA ILE A 43 -10.36 6.35 12.31
C ILE A 43 -9.42 5.16 12.09
N LEU A 44 -8.54 4.87 13.06
CA LEU A 44 -7.58 3.78 13.00
C LEU A 44 -8.22 2.43 13.28
N HIS A 45 -7.99 1.46 12.39
CA HIS A 45 -8.41 0.08 12.52
C HIS A 45 -7.23 -0.88 12.34
N TRP A 46 -7.12 -1.89 13.19
CA TRP A 46 -6.16 -2.97 13.04
C TRP A 46 -6.80 -4.18 12.38
N LYS A 47 -6.29 -4.59 11.23
CA LYS A 47 -6.63 -5.86 10.59
C LYS A 47 -5.55 -6.87 10.91
N ILE A 48 -5.79 -7.70 11.91
CA ILE A 48 -4.87 -8.75 12.33
C ILE A 48 -5.31 -10.06 11.69
N THR A 49 -4.46 -10.64 10.84
CA THR A 49 -4.69 -11.92 10.19
C THR A 49 -3.87 -13.01 10.86
N VAL A 50 -4.34 -14.24 10.77
CA VAL A 50 -3.63 -15.42 11.29
C VAL A 50 -3.03 -16.18 10.11
N ARG A 51 -1.82 -16.72 10.27
CA ARG A 51 -1.23 -17.60 9.26
C ARG A 51 -2.20 -18.71 8.91
N ASN A 52 -2.26 -19.05 7.62
CA ASN A 52 -3.14 -20.11 7.10
C ASN A 52 -4.65 -19.84 7.21
N ALA A 53 -5.09 -18.68 7.70
CA ALA A 53 -6.51 -18.35 7.82
C ALA A 53 -7.28 -18.48 6.50
N PHE A 54 -6.59 -18.28 5.38
CA PHE A 54 -7.18 -18.25 4.04
C PHE A 54 -7.05 -19.57 3.25
N TYR A 55 -6.37 -20.59 3.78
CA TYR A 55 -6.28 -21.89 3.10
C TYR A 55 -7.65 -22.49 2.74
N PRO A 56 -8.67 -22.48 3.61
CA PRO A 56 -9.98 -23.01 3.25
C PRO A 56 -10.63 -22.28 2.06
N TYR A 57 -10.34 -20.98 1.89
CA TYR A 57 -10.83 -20.19 0.78
C TYR A 57 -10.17 -20.62 -0.54
N ILE A 58 -8.85 -20.84 -0.53
CA ILE A 58 -8.08 -21.31 -1.69
C ILE A 58 -8.61 -22.64 -2.20
N TRP A 59 -8.81 -23.59 -1.29
CA TRP A 59 -9.27 -24.93 -1.63
C TRP A 59 -10.67 -24.97 -2.25
N ARG A 60 -11.49 -23.95 -2.00
CA ARG A 60 -12.86 -23.85 -2.51
C ARG A 60 -12.99 -23.04 -3.80
N ASN A 61 -11.97 -22.33 -4.20
CA ASN A 61 -12.02 -21.47 -5.37
C ASN A 61 -11.23 -22.07 -6.53
N PRO A 62 -11.91 -22.53 -7.62
CA PRO A 62 -11.27 -23.20 -8.76
C PRO A 62 -10.36 -22.27 -9.60
N SER A 63 -10.47 -20.95 -9.43
CA SER A 63 -9.60 -19.99 -10.11
C SER A 63 -8.24 -19.84 -9.44
N PHE A 64 -8.04 -20.44 -8.27
CA PHE A 64 -6.73 -20.41 -7.63
C PHE A 64 -5.72 -21.32 -8.35
N PRO A 65 -4.49 -20.85 -8.58
CA PRO A 65 -3.43 -21.67 -9.13
C PRO A 65 -3.07 -22.80 -8.16
N SER A 66 -2.44 -23.86 -8.70
CA SER A 66 -2.21 -25.12 -7.96
C SER A 66 -1.60 -24.93 -6.57
N PRO A 67 -1.97 -25.78 -5.58
CA PRO A 67 -1.49 -25.68 -4.21
C PRO A 67 0.04 -25.63 -4.04
N ARG A 68 0.78 -26.30 -4.95
CA ARG A 68 2.26 -26.31 -4.90
C ARG A 68 2.90 -24.94 -5.10
N TRP A 69 2.26 -24.08 -5.88
CA TRP A 69 2.75 -22.73 -6.14
C TRP A 69 2.59 -21.83 -4.88
N TRP A 70 1.54 -22.12 -4.09
CA TRP A 70 1.17 -21.35 -2.89
C TRP A 70 1.94 -21.75 -1.63
N LEU A 71 2.26 -23.03 -1.45
CA LEU A 71 2.99 -23.52 -0.27
C LEU A 71 4.32 -22.79 -0.07
N ASN A 72 4.92 -22.29 -1.14
CA ASN A 72 6.15 -21.48 -1.08
C ASN A 72 5.89 -19.96 -0.95
N ARG A 73 4.63 -19.49 -0.89
CA ARG A 73 4.27 -18.06 -0.90
C ARG A 73 3.13 -17.72 0.06
N GLU A 74 3.06 -18.40 1.17
CA GLU A 74 2.06 -18.19 2.21
C GLU A 74 1.96 -16.72 2.65
N ALA A 75 3.09 -16.03 2.77
CA ALA A 75 3.12 -14.60 3.13
C ALA A 75 2.36 -13.74 2.11
N ASN A 76 2.55 -14.01 0.82
CA ASN A 76 1.86 -13.27 -0.25
C ASN A 76 0.35 -13.50 -0.23
N LEU A 77 -0.07 -14.74 0.10
CA LEU A 77 -1.48 -15.05 0.23
C LEU A 77 -2.13 -14.30 1.38
N ASN A 78 -1.53 -14.39 2.57
CA ASN A 78 -2.07 -13.72 3.75
C ASN A 78 -2.11 -12.20 3.55
N CYS A 79 -1.08 -11.61 2.94
CA CYS A 79 -1.06 -10.22 2.55
C CYS A 79 -2.24 -9.90 1.60
N THR A 80 -2.31 -10.57 0.45
CA THR A 80 -3.34 -10.30 -0.57
C THR A 80 -4.76 -10.47 -0.01
N MET A 81 -5.02 -11.54 0.74
CA MET A 81 -6.34 -11.77 1.32
C MET A 81 -6.66 -10.80 2.45
N GLY A 82 -5.66 -10.35 3.21
CA GLY A 82 -5.83 -9.30 4.21
C GLY A 82 -6.28 -7.99 3.57
N HIS A 83 -5.65 -7.57 2.47
CA HIS A 83 -6.08 -6.41 1.69
C HIS A 83 -7.50 -6.57 1.15
N TYR A 84 -7.81 -7.74 0.56
CA TYR A 84 -9.15 -8.05 0.06
C TYR A 84 -10.22 -7.94 1.15
N GLU A 85 -9.98 -8.50 2.33
CA GLU A 85 -10.92 -8.43 3.45
C GLU A 85 -11.11 -7.00 3.96
N ILE A 86 -10.05 -6.19 4.03
CA ILE A 86 -10.15 -4.77 4.37
C ILE A 86 -11.08 -4.05 3.40
N MET A 87 -10.92 -4.28 2.10
CA MET A 87 -11.77 -3.67 1.08
C MET A 87 -13.23 -4.11 1.20
N LYS A 88 -13.49 -5.40 1.40
CA LYS A 88 -14.86 -5.94 1.59
C LYS A 88 -15.51 -5.37 2.85
N GLU A 89 -14.80 -5.32 3.96
CA GLU A 89 -15.26 -4.71 5.21
C GLU A 89 -15.58 -3.23 5.03
N SER A 90 -14.69 -2.50 4.37
CA SER A 90 -14.84 -1.07 4.12
C SER A 90 -16.08 -0.77 3.28
N LEU A 91 -16.31 -1.54 2.22
CA LEU A 91 -17.50 -1.42 1.38
C LEU A 91 -18.78 -1.74 2.16
N ALA A 92 -18.77 -2.78 3.00
CA ALA A 92 -19.91 -3.15 3.83
C ALA A 92 -20.25 -2.07 4.88
N ARG A 93 -19.23 -1.34 5.37
CA ARG A 93 -19.39 -0.20 6.30
C ARG A 93 -19.73 1.13 5.60
N GLY A 94 -19.74 1.16 4.28
CA GLY A 94 -20.05 2.35 3.50
C GLY A 94 -18.92 3.38 3.42
N PHE A 95 -17.67 2.99 3.71
CA PHE A 95 -16.52 3.88 3.59
C PHE A 95 -16.27 4.25 2.12
N ARG A 96 -16.00 5.51 1.88
CA ARG A 96 -15.76 6.08 0.55
C ARG A 96 -14.29 6.17 0.19
N ARG A 97 -13.44 6.42 1.20
CA ARG A 97 -11.99 6.58 1.07
C ARG A 97 -11.30 5.91 2.25
N ILE A 98 -10.36 5.03 1.98
CA ILE A 98 -9.56 4.38 3.02
C ILE A 98 -8.08 4.50 2.73
N LEU A 99 -7.27 4.47 3.78
CA LEU A 99 -5.84 4.29 3.72
C LEU A 99 -5.50 2.90 4.26
N ILE A 100 -4.65 2.15 3.55
CA ILE A 100 -4.14 0.85 4.00
C ILE A 100 -2.64 0.96 4.19
N ILE A 101 -2.15 0.47 5.33
CA ILE A 101 -0.74 0.48 5.75
C ILE A 101 -0.35 -0.94 6.17
N GLU A 102 0.78 -1.46 5.71
CA GLU A 102 1.36 -2.71 6.24
C GLU A 102 2.20 -2.43 7.49
N ASP A 103 2.35 -3.41 8.37
CA ASP A 103 2.99 -3.25 9.69
C ASP A 103 4.53 -3.10 9.65
N ASP A 104 5.13 -3.19 8.47
CA ASP A 104 6.56 -2.96 8.24
C ASP A 104 6.87 -1.63 7.54
N VAL A 105 5.92 -0.73 7.50
CA VAL A 105 6.09 0.60 6.89
C VAL A 105 6.71 1.59 7.89
N ARG A 106 7.54 2.51 7.36
CA ARG A 106 8.04 3.70 8.06
C ARG A 106 7.71 4.95 7.26
N PHE A 107 7.28 6.00 7.95
CA PHE A 107 7.01 7.28 7.31
C PHE A 107 8.29 8.11 7.21
N LEU A 108 8.65 8.48 5.99
CA LEU A 108 9.88 9.21 5.66
C LEU A 108 9.79 10.71 5.92
N ARG A 109 8.56 11.24 6.08
CA ARG A 109 8.28 12.66 6.18
C ARG A 109 7.77 13.01 7.58
N ASP A 110 7.94 14.26 7.94
CA ASP A 110 7.24 14.84 9.10
C ASP A 110 5.75 15.04 8.79
N THR A 111 4.99 15.34 9.81
CA THR A 111 3.53 15.52 9.70
C THR A 111 3.13 16.66 8.77
N ALA A 112 3.93 17.74 8.73
CA ALA A 112 3.62 18.89 7.87
C ALA A 112 3.77 18.55 6.39
N ALA A 113 4.86 17.87 6.02
CA ALA A 113 5.09 17.43 4.64
C ALA A 113 4.07 16.37 4.20
N ILE A 114 3.66 15.45 5.09
CA ILE A 114 2.60 14.49 4.77
C ILE A 114 1.27 15.22 4.55
N ALA A 115 0.92 16.18 5.41
CA ALA A 115 -0.31 16.97 5.26
C ALA A 115 -0.37 17.72 3.92
N GLU A 116 0.75 18.32 3.51
CA GLU A 116 0.87 19.02 2.23
C GLU A 116 0.65 18.07 1.04
N ILE A 117 1.28 16.89 1.08
CA ILE A 117 1.11 15.89 0.03
C ILE A 117 -0.33 15.37 -0.02
N LEU A 118 -0.96 15.08 1.11
CA LEU A 118 -2.34 14.60 1.16
C LEU A 118 -3.35 15.66 0.71
N ALA A 119 -3.11 16.93 1.03
CA ALA A 119 -3.96 18.05 0.59
C ALA A 119 -3.93 18.23 -0.94
N ASP A 120 -2.88 17.79 -1.60
CA ASP A 120 -2.67 17.89 -3.05
C ASP A 120 -3.17 16.66 -3.82
N LEU A 121 -3.84 15.70 -3.14
CA LEU A 121 -4.48 14.57 -3.83
C LEU A 121 -5.44 15.09 -4.91
N PRO A 122 -5.25 14.68 -6.18
CA PRO A 122 -6.08 15.18 -7.27
C PRO A 122 -7.57 14.83 -7.08
N ASP A 123 -8.46 15.73 -7.46
CA ASP A 123 -9.89 15.44 -7.41
C ASP A 123 -10.24 14.17 -8.18
N GLY A 124 -11.11 13.36 -7.60
CA GLY A 124 -11.60 12.14 -8.23
C GLY A 124 -10.60 10.98 -8.29
N TRP A 125 -9.48 11.05 -7.55
CA TRP A 125 -8.56 9.93 -7.46
C TRP A 125 -9.25 8.64 -6.97
N ASP A 126 -8.83 7.50 -7.52
CA ASP A 126 -9.36 6.19 -7.16
C ASP A 126 -8.32 5.32 -6.45
N ILE A 127 -7.07 5.38 -6.89
CA ILE A 127 -5.93 4.71 -6.26
C ILE A 127 -4.81 5.73 -6.08
N ALA A 128 -4.30 5.88 -4.86
CA ALA A 128 -3.15 6.72 -4.56
C ALA A 128 -2.05 5.91 -3.88
N MET A 129 -0.95 5.66 -4.60
CA MET A 129 0.23 4.98 -4.08
C MET A 129 1.09 5.98 -3.32
N LEU A 130 1.30 5.74 -2.03
CA LEU A 130 2.09 6.58 -1.13
C LEU A 130 3.42 5.93 -0.73
N ASP A 131 3.53 4.64 -0.98
CA ASP A 131 4.74 3.82 -0.98
C ASP A 131 4.75 2.94 -2.23
N TYR A 132 5.86 2.94 -2.97
CA TYR A 132 6.03 2.06 -4.12
C TYR A 132 7.51 1.84 -4.46
N ASN A 133 7.75 0.70 -5.11
CA ASN A 133 9.03 0.33 -5.69
C ASN A 133 8.94 0.33 -7.23
N ILE A 134 10.03 0.69 -7.89
CA ILE A 134 10.09 0.77 -9.34
C ILE A 134 11.05 -0.31 -9.86
N PRO A 135 10.53 -1.37 -10.50
CA PRO A 135 11.37 -2.44 -11.05
C PRO A 135 11.96 -2.09 -12.42
N VAL A 136 11.67 -0.91 -12.96
CA VAL A 136 12.09 -0.48 -14.30
C VAL A 136 13.33 0.40 -14.26
N ALA A 137 14.04 0.47 -15.39
CA ALA A 137 15.18 1.37 -15.53
C ALA A 137 14.79 2.82 -15.20
N LYS A 138 15.63 3.51 -14.44
CA LYS A 138 15.44 4.92 -14.04
C LYS A 138 14.97 5.84 -15.16
N THR A 139 15.37 5.58 -16.39
CA THR A 139 14.96 6.33 -17.58
C THR A 139 13.48 6.29 -17.85
N SER A 140 12.86 5.09 -17.86
CA SER A 140 11.42 4.93 -18.11
C SER A 140 10.56 5.55 -17.02
N TYR A 141 11.03 5.50 -15.76
CA TYR A 141 10.36 6.15 -14.64
C TYR A 141 10.42 7.69 -14.77
N ASN A 142 11.59 8.25 -15.06
CA ASN A 142 11.74 9.70 -15.24
C ASN A 142 10.92 10.21 -16.43
N GLU A 143 10.74 9.41 -17.45
CA GLU A 143 9.88 9.71 -18.59
C GLU A 143 8.40 9.73 -18.16
N ALA A 144 7.94 8.73 -17.44
CA ALA A 144 6.59 8.67 -16.90
C ALA A 144 6.30 9.85 -15.95
N LEU A 145 7.24 10.18 -15.05
CA LEU A 145 7.12 11.37 -14.19
C LEU A 145 6.91 12.65 -14.96
N ARG A 146 7.61 12.83 -16.10
CA ARG A 146 7.50 14.04 -16.92
C ARG A 146 6.21 14.09 -17.73
N SER A 147 5.81 12.97 -18.34
CA SER A 147 4.68 12.89 -19.26
C SER A 147 3.33 12.80 -18.57
N SER A 148 3.29 12.26 -17.34
CA SER A 148 2.06 11.94 -16.62
C SER A 148 1.90 12.71 -15.31
N ARG A 149 2.66 13.78 -15.12
CA ARG A 149 2.57 14.61 -13.91
C ARG A 149 1.21 15.29 -13.83
N VAL A 150 0.55 15.17 -12.67
CA VAL A 150 -0.75 15.79 -12.40
C VAL A 150 -0.57 17.13 -11.70
N ASN A 151 0.29 17.17 -10.66
CA ASN A 151 0.62 18.37 -9.89
C ASN A 151 2.03 18.29 -9.30
N VAL A 152 2.35 19.10 -8.29
CA VAL A 152 3.70 19.12 -7.69
C VAL A 152 4.03 17.85 -6.91
N HIS A 153 3.01 17.12 -6.42
CA HIS A 153 3.18 15.95 -5.57
C HIS A 153 2.80 14.62 -6.23
N TYR A 154 2.03 14.62 -7.34
CA TYR A 154 1.47 13.40 -7.93
C TYR A 154 1.69 13.29 -9.44
N PHE A 155 1.81 12.04 -9.88
CA PHE A 155 1.77 11.65 -11.30
C PHE A 155 0.82 10.48 -11.51
N ARG A 156 0.28 10.31 -12.73
CA ARG A 156 -0.50 9.13 -13.12
C ARG A 156 0.45 7.99 -13.44
N PHE A 157 0.14 6.78 -12.96
CA PHE A 157 0.99 5.60 -13.22
C PHE A 157 0.37 4.60 -14.21
N ASP A 158 -0.43 5.08 -15.17
CA ASP A 158 -1.07 4.24 -16.18
C ASP A 158 -0.06 3.54 -17.09
N THR A 159 1.07 4.17 -17.34
CA THR A 159 2.15 3.70 -18.23
C THR A 159 3.33 3.06 -17.51
N VAL A 160 3.34 3.06 -16.18
CA VAL A 160 4.42 2.54 -15.35
C VAL A 160 3.88 1.53 -14.37
N ARG A 161 4.59 0.42 -14.20
CA ARG A 161 4.28 -0.54 -13.13
C ARG A 161 4.94 -0.11 -11.84
N LEU A 162 4.14 0.01 -10.80
CA LEU A 162 4.56 0.29 -9.44
C LEU A 162 4.30 -0.93 -8.58
N TRP A 163 5.27 -1.34 -7.80
CA TRP A 163 5.18 -2.49 -6.90
C TRP A 163 5.16 -2.00 -5.46
N SER A 164 4.56 -2.70 -4.60
CA SER A 164 4.36 -2.53 -3.17
C SER A 164 2.90 -2.30 -2.81
N THR A 165 2.53 -2.79 -1.65
CA THR A 165 1.24 -2.55 -1.00
C THR A 165 1.43 -1.98 0.41
N GLY A 166 2.64 -1.46 0.69
CA GLY A 166 3.02 -0.99 2.02
C GLY A 166 2.18 0.17 2.52
N CYS A 167 1.89 1.16 1.65
CA CYS A 167 1.06 2.30 2.02
C CYS A 167 0.35 2.87 0.78
N TYR A 168 -0.97 2.75 0.73
CA TYR A 168 -1.77 3.25 -0.38
C TYR A 168 -3.22 3.53 0.02
N ALA A 169 -3.87 4.42 -0.72
CA ALA A 169 -5.25 4.79 -0.49
C ALA A 169 -6.17 4.35 -1.64
N LEU A 170 -7.43 4.05 -1.31
CA LEU A 170 -8.45 3.57 -2.24
C LEU A 170 -9.76 4.34 -2.09
N SER A 171 -10.39 4.67 -3.23
CA SER A 171 -11.79 5.07 -3.28
C SER A 171 -12.73 3.86 -3.21
N ALA A 172 -14.00 4.08 -2.86
CA ALA A 172 -15.02 3.02 -2.92
C ALA A 172 -15.19 2.43 -4.33
N LYS A 173 -14.94 3.23 -5.37
CA LYS A 173 -14.97 2.76 -6.76
C LYS A 173 -13.82 1.79 -7.03
N ALA A 174 -12.60 2.13 -6.62
CA ALA A 174 -11.44 1.24 -6.73
C ALA A 174 -11.62 -0.04 -5.93
N MET A 175 -12.09 0.05 -4.67
CA MET A 175 -12.35 -1.11 -3.83
C MET A 175 -13.33 -2.09 -4.48
N ARG A 176 -14.44 -1.60 -5.06
CA ARG A 176 -15.40 -2.46 -5.78
C ARG A 176 -14.76 -3.15 -6.98
N HIS A 177 -14.02 -2.40 -7.79
CA HIS A 177 -13.34 -2.95 -8.96
C HIS A 177 -12.32 -4.03 -8.58
N ILE A 178 -11.45 -3.72 -7.62
CA ILE A 178 -10.40 -4.64 -7.16
C ILE A 178 -11.00 -5.92 -6.57
N THR A 179 -12.04 -5.80 -5.73
CA THR A 179 -12.66 -6.99 -5.12
C THR A 179 -13.35 -7.86 -6.14
N GLN A 180 -14.01 -7.30 -7.15
CA GLN A 180 -14.61 -8.05 -8.25
C GLN A 180 -13.57 -8.77 -9.10
N GLU A 181 -12.46 -8.10 -9.43
CA GLU A 181 -11.36 -8.74 -10.15
C GLU A 181 -10.72 -9.86 -9.33
N GLN A 182 -10.53 -9.66 -8.04
CA GLN A 182 -9.99 -10.68 -7.13
C GLN A 182 -10.90 -11.91 -7.02
N GLU A 183 -12.21 -11.72 -7.06
CA GLU A 183 -13.19 -12.82 -7.05
C GLU A 183 -13.19 -13.62 -8.36
N ARG A 184 -12.91 -12.98 -9.50
CA ARG A 184 -12.83 -13.62 -10.81
C ARG A 184 -11.48 -14.30 -11.06
N ASN A 185 -10.41 -13.59 -10.72
CA ASN A 185 -9.04 -13.99 -11.04
C ASN A 185 -8.12 -13.64 -9.87
N TYR A 186 -7.84 -14.61 -9.00
CA TYR A 186 -6.91 -14.36 -7.91
C TYR A 186 -5.54 -13.88 -8.42
N ARG A 187 -5.06 -12.79 -7.84
CA ARG A 187 -3.74 -12.21 -8.10
C ARG A 187 -3.14 -11.63 -6.82
N PRO A 188 -1.80 -11.55 -6.71
CA PRO A 188 -1.16 -10.71 -5.71
C PRO A 188 -1.70 -9.28 -5.74
N ALA A 189 -1.80 -8.64 -4.57
CA ALA A 189 -2.45 -7.34 -4.46
C ALA A 189 -1.80 -6.28 -5.35
N ASP A 190 -0.48 -6.24 -5.42
CA ASP A 190 0.29 -5.32 -6.26
C ASP A 190 0.14 -5.61 -7.78
N GLU A 191 -0.08 -6.86 -8.17
CA GLU A 191 -0.33 -7.18 -9.58
C GLU A 191 -1.69 -6.66 -10.07
N ILE A 192 -2.70 -6.59 -9.20
CA ILE A 192 -4.03 -6.11 -9.59
C ILE A 192 -3.94 -4.65 -10.04
N TYR A 193 -3.30 -3.78 -9.26
CA TYR A 193 -3.19 -2.36 -9.60
C TYR A 193 -2.44 -2.12 -10.90
N ASN A 194 -1.44 -2.97 -11.19
CA ASN A 194 -0.61 -2.87 -12.39
C ASN A 194 -1.29 -3.40 -13.66
N ARG A 195 -2.38 -4.15 -13.52
CA ARG A 195 -3.14 -4.72 -14.66
C ARG A 195 -4.39 -3.95 -15.02
N MET A 196 -4.80 -3.01 -14.18
CA MET A 196 -5.90 -2.12 -14.50
C MET A 196 -5.54 -1.30 -15.74
N SER A 197 -6.46 -1.24 -16.70
CA SER A 197 -6.30 -0.45 -17.91
C SER A 197 -6.85 0.96 -17.72
N GLU A 198 -6.55 1.85 -18.65
CA GLU A 198 -7.20 3.16 -18.72
C GLU A 198 -8.73 3.02 -18.94
N ASP A 199 -9.15 1.94 -19.62
CA ASP A 199 -10.57 1.65 -19.91
C ASP A 199 -11.39 1.36 -18.65
N ASP A 200 -10.76 0.99 -17.53
CA ASP A 200 -11.43 0.79 -16.24
C ASP A 200 -11.97 2.10 -15.66
N GLY A 201 -11.62 3.23 -16.24
CA GLY A 201 -12.05 4.57 -15.85
C GLY A 201 -11.61 4.97 -14.44
N LEU A 202 -10.54 4.36 -13.91
CA LEU A 202 -9.97 4.65 -12.60
C LEU A 202 -8.84 5.68 -12.72
N LEU A 203 -8.89 6.72 -11.90
CA LEU A 203 -7.77 7.65 -11.76
C LEU A 203 -6.75 7.09 -10.77
N ARG A 204 -5.61 6.63 -11.31
CA ARG A 204 -4.50 6.05 -10.55
C ARG A 204 -3.35 7.04 -10.46
N VAL A 205 -3.00 7.45 -9.25
CA VAL A 205 -1.91 8.40 -9.00
C VAL A 205 -0.90 7.83 -8.01
N ALA A 206 0.32 8.30 -8.10
CA ALA A 206 1.37 7.97 -7.15
C ALA A 206 2.08 9.24 -6.71
N ALA A 207 2.49 9.27 -5.45
CA ALA A 207 3.27 10.38 -4.92
C ALA A 207 4.63 10.43 -5.63
N ILE A 208 5.04 11.61 -6.13
CA ILE A 208 6.35 11.79 -6.79
C ILE A 208 7.50 11.44 -5.85
N ARG A 209 7.28 11.67 -4.55
CA ARG A 209 8.18 11.25 -3.49
C ARG A 209 7.39 10.42 -2.49
N ASN A 210 7.80 9.19 -2.26
CA ASN A 210 7.20 8.34 -1.26
C ASN A 210 7.11 9.07 0.08
N ILE A 211 5.94 8.99 0.73
CA ILE A 211 5.78 9.48 2.10
C ILE A 211 6.10 8.38 3.12
N ALA A 212 6.06 7.15 2.68
CA ALA A 212 6.30 5.96 3.47
C ALA A 212 7.17 4.98 2.69
N VAL A 213 7.74 4.00 3.37
CA VAL A 213 8.55 2.94 2.79
C VAL A 213 8.51 1.70 3.67
N GLN A 214 8.57 0.51 3.06
CA GLN A 214 8.73 -0.72 3.84
C GLN A 214 10.11 -0.77 4.50
N ASP A 215 10.16 -1.01 5.80
CA ASP A 215 11.42 -1.17 6.55
C ASP A 215 12.00 -2.57 6.30
N ILE A 216 13.01 -2.63 5.46
CA ILE A 216 13.68 -3.89 5.07
C ILE A 216 14.23 -4.68 6.25
N ARG A 217 14.59 -4.00 7.35
CA ARG A 217 15.12 -4.65 8.56
C ARG A 217 14.08 -5.54 9.23
N LEU A 218 12.79 -5.25 9.00
CA LEU A 218 11.67 -6.01 9.51
C LEU A 218 11.29 -7.21 8.63
N LYS A 219 11.84 -7.31 7.42
CA LYS A 219 11.61 -8.47 6.52
C LYS A 219 12.33 -9.75 6.97
N GLY A 220 13.30 -9.64 7.89
CA GLY A 220 14.10 -10.76 8.37
C GLY A 220 14.98 -11.40 7.28
N ASP A 221 15.40 -12.66 7.49
CA ASP A 221 16.27 -13.39 6.54
C ASP A 221 15.63 -13.74 5.19
N LYS A 222 14.40 -13.30 4.96
CA LYS A 222 13.63 -13.59 3.72
C LYS A 222 13.83 -12.56 2.61
N MET A 223 14.72 -11.59 2.77
CA MET A 223 15.09 -10.69 1.69
C MET A 223 15.78 -11.47 0.59
N ASN A 224 15.15 -11.56 -0.58
CA ASN A 224 15.81 -12.04 -1.77
C ASN A 224 16.70 -10.93 -2.38
N ASP A 225 17.61 -11.31 -3.29
CA ASP A 225 18.51 -10.34 -3.93
C ASP A 225 17.75 -9.27 -4.75
N ILE A 226 16.56 -9.60 -5.23
CA ILE A 226 15.68 -8.66 -5.95
C ILE A 226 15.20 -7.55 -5.01
N ASP A 227 14.79 -7.92 -3.78
CA ASP A 227 14.40 -6.93 -2.77
C ASP A 227 15.55 -5.97 -2.45
N ARG A 228 16.78 -6.49 -2.31
CA ARG A 228 17.97 -5.67 -2.05
C ARG A 228 18.26 -4.70 -3.19
N HIS A 229 18.19 -5.13 -4.44
CA HIS A 229 18.42 -4.28 -5.60
C HIS A 229 17.35 -3.21 -5.79
N LEU A 230 16.09 -3.51 -5.48
CA LEU A 230 15.00 -2.55 -5.52
C LEU A 230 15.21 -1.42 -4.49
N TYR A 231 15.67 -1.76 -3.29
CA TYR A 231 15.95 -0.79 -2.23
C TYR A 231 17.22 0.04 -2.48
N ASP A 232 18.25 -0.55 -3.06
CA ASP A 232 19.46 0.19 -3.45
C ASP A 232 19.21 1.31 -4.47
N GLY A 233 18.11 1.22 -5.22
CA GLY A 233 17.67 2.23 -6.18
C GLY A 233 16.99 3.46 -5.58
N ILE A 234 16.48 3.40 -4.35
CA ILE A 234 15.76 4.48 -3.71
C ILE A 234 16.73 5.32 -2.89
N ALA A 235 17.18 6.46 -3.46
CA ALA A 235 18.14 7.35 -2.80
C ALA A 235 17.68 7.82 -1.41
N GLU A 236 16.38 7.97 -1.20
CA GLU A 236 15.76 8.37 0.08
C GLU A 236 15.90 7.31 1.19
N LEU A 237 15.96 6.03 0.84
CA LEU A 237 16.22 4.94 1.78
C LEU A 237 17.67 4.94 2.28
N LYS A 238 18.62 5.29 1.42
CA LYS A 238 20.02 5.46 1.83
C LYS A 238 20.15 6.56 2.89
N ASP A 239 19.49 7.69 2.67
CA ASP A 239 19.49 8.78 3.65
C ASP A 239 18.81 8.41 4.98
N TYR A 240 17.73 7.64 4.96
CA TYR A 240 17.05 7.18 6.15
C TYR A 240 17.89 6.17 6.95
N ASN A 241 18.54 5.23 6.28
CA ASN A 241 19.38 4.21 6.91
C ASN A 241 20.74 4.76 7.39
N LEU A 242 21.22 5.89 6.85
CA LEU A 242 22.49 6.52 7.25
C LEU A 242 22.35 7.51 8.42
N ARG A 243 21.13 7.89 8.81
CA ARG A 243 20.88 8.84 9.92
C ARG A 243 20.61 8.16 11.26
N LYS A 244 20.78 6.86 11.35
CA LYS A 244 20.76 6.06 12.59
C LYS A 244 22.08 5.31 12.76
#